data_7ee7b3d407b3fe36e94aab7a75282b93
#
_entry.id   7ee7b3d407b3fe36e94aab7a75282b93
#
_cell.length_a   1.000
_cell.length_b   1.000
_cell.length_c   1.000
_cell.angle_alpha   90.00
_cell.angle_beta   90.00
_cell.angle_gamma   90.00
#
_symmetry.space_group_name_H-M   'P 1'
#
loop_
_entity.id
_entity.type
_entity.pdbx_description
1 polymer ?
#
loop_
_entity_poly.entity_id
_entity_poly.type
_entity_poly.pdbx_seq_one_letter_code
_entity_poly.pdbx_strand_id
1 'polypeptide(L)'
;MRKRVILAALAALAGGAFSPAVAAGDCDRACLDGVLDAYLGALKARDPARAPFARNAVTSENNVVLEAGDGLWGTITALGGYELRFADPQSGQVGFHGIVHETDTVSPFAVRLKVRRGRIVEAETIVARPQEAGVPFVTTTLTPLPVLNEIVPPAERSTRARMIELADGYFSTLQLNDGTLYTQFDERCNRRENGYQTTNRTDENFGPTMKLGCAEQFRLGLYRYDDRLRARRIEVIDEERGLIMAAGFIDHAGRLTRYRLSDGREVESTIFRRPHTYCLLETFKIRNGRIEQVEAVFTTVPYHMPSPWVRGAGRR
;
A
#
# COMPACT_ATOMS: atom_id res chain seq x y z
N MET A 1 -27.11 66.24 -45.55
CA MET A 1 -27.40 65.12 -44.70
C MET A 1 -26.18 64.18 -44.72
N ARG A 2 -25.34 64.18 -43.67
CA ARG A 2 -24.11 63.36 -43.58
C ARG A 2 -24.41 62.15 -42.68
N LYS A 3 -24.36 60.95 -43.26
CA LYS A 3 -24.50 59.69 -42.51
C LYS A 3 -23.17 59.38 -41.83
N ARG A 4 -23.18 59.28 -40.45
CA ARG A 4 -22.05 58.77 -39.67
C ARG A 4 -22.16 57.25 -39.54
N VAL A 5 -21.12 56.55 -40.00
CA VAL A 5 -20.93 55.12 -39.80
C VAL A 5 -20.18 54.94 -38.50
N ILE A 6 -20.76 54.20 -37.53
CA ILE A 6 -20.13 53.82 -36.28
C ILE A 6 -19.54 52.43 -36.48
N LEU A 7 -18.21 52.32 -36.42
CA LEU A 7 -17.53 51.04 -36.36
C LEU A 7 -17.50 50.58 -34.89
N ALA A 8 -18.12 49.44 -34.60
CA ALA A 8 -17.98 48.76 -33.29
C ALA A 8 -16.79 47.80 -33.36
N ALA A 9 -15.78 48.05 -32.55
CA ALA A 9 -14.66 47.16 -32.38
C ALA A 9 -15.01 46.10 -31.34
N LEU A 10 -15.07 44.81 -31.77
CA LEU A 10 -15.15 43.66 -30.85
C LEU A 10 -13.75 43.39 -30.28
N ALA A 11 -13.56 43.57 -29.00
CA ALA A 11 -12.40 43.12 -28.25
C ALA A 11 -12.63 41.65 -27.83
N ALA A 12 -11.88 40.73 -28.43
CA ALA A 12 -11.85 39.33 -28.02
C ALA A 12 -11.01 39.19 -26.74
N LEU A 13 -11.66 38.90 -25.59
CA LEU A 13 -11.02 38.51 -24.36
C LEU A 13 -10.57 37.05 -24.50
N ALA A 14 -9.28 36.85 -24.70
CA ALA A 14 -8.64 35.53 -24.57
C ALA A 14 -8.56 35.18 -23.08
N GLY A 15 -9.52 34.41 -22.60
CA GLY A 15 -9.51 33.84 -21.27
C GLY A 15 -8.47 32.73 -21.20
N GLY A 16 -7.24 33.04 -20.72
CA GLY A 16 -6.25 32.04 -20.37
C GLY A 16 -6.76 31.27 -19.16
N ALA A 17 -7.07 29.98 -19.33
CA ALA A 17 -7.33 29.08 -18.24
C ALA A 17 -6.03 28.87 -17.46
N PHE A 18 -5.87 29.58 -16.35
CA PHE A 18 -4.85 29.28 -15.35
C PHE A 18 -5.24 27.97 -14.68
N SER A 19 -4.63 26.83 -15.09
CA SER A 19 -4.59 25.65 -14.25
C SER A 19 -3.78 26.01 -13.01
N PRO A 20 -4.29 25.80 -11.78
CA PRO A 20 -3.50 26.04 -10.60
C PRO A 20 -2.29 25.07 -10.64
N ALA A 21 -1.09 25.63 -10.71
CA ALA A 21 0.12 24.87 -10.51
C ALA A 21 0.04 24.28 -9.10
N VAL A 22 -0.10 22.96 -9.01
CA VAL A 22 0.03 22.25 -7.73
C VAL A 22 1.43 22.59 -7.23
N ALA A 23 1.53 23.24 -6.07
CA ALA A 23 2.80 23.59 -5.47
C ALA A 23 3.61 22.28 -5.34
N ALA A 24 4.78 22.20 -5.98
CA ALA A 24 5.72 21.13 -5.77
C ALA A 24 5.97 21.02 -4.27
N GLY A 25 5.90 19.82 -3.71
CA GLY A 25 6.16 19.59 -2.30
C GLY A 25 7.54 20.14 -1.91
N ASP A 26 7.74 20.50 -0.66
CA ASP A 26 9.01 21.02 -0.12
C ASP A 26 10.22 20.06 -0.30
N CYS A 27 10.02 18.88 -0.93
CA CYS A 27 10.99 17.81 -1.09
C CYS A 27 10.67 17.02 -2.37
N ASP A 28 11.55 17.12 -3.36
CA ASP A 28 11.43 16.38 -4.62
C ASP A 28 11.77 14.88 -4.45
N ARG A 29 11.76 14.10 -5.53
CA ARG A 29 12.08 12.67 -5.50
C ARG A 29 13.46 12.40 -4.89
N ALA A 30 14.49 13.13 -5.32
CA ALA A 30 15.85 12.92 -4.83
C ALA A 30 15.95 13.21 -3.33
N CYS A 31 15.28 14.25 -2.87
CA CYS A 31 15.16 14.59 -1.45
C CYS A 31 14.43 13.47 -0.67
N LEU A 32 13.32 12.95 -1.17
CA LEU A 32 12.56 11.86 -0.52
C LEU A 32 13.37 10.56 -0.46
N ASP A 33 14.05 10.20 -1.55
CA ASP A 33 14.96 9.04 -1.61
C ASP A 33 16.10 9.19 -0.60
N GLY A 34 16.71 10.38 -0.51
CA GLY A 34 17.77 10.68 0.47
C GLY A 34 17.28 10.60 1.92
N VAL A 35 16.04 11.02 2.20
CA VAL A 35 15.44 10.87 3.54
C VAL A 35 15.19 9.39 3.86
N LEU A 36 14.73 8.61 2.88
CA LEU A 36 14.57 7.15 3.04
C LEU A 36 15.91 6.47 3.31
N ASP A 37 16.96 6.81 2.56
CA ASP A 37 18.32 6.27 2.77
C ASP A 37 18.84 6.59 4.18
N ALA A 38 18.65 7.82 4.63
CA ALA A 38 19.04 8.23 5.98
C ALA A 38 18.25 7.46 7.06
N TYR A 39 16.95 7.25 6.85
CA TYR A 39 16.11 6.44 7.74
C TYR A 39 16.58 4.98 7.81
N LEU A 40 16.74 4.32 6.67
CA LEU A 40 17.18 2.92 6.59
C LEU A 40 18.59 2.74 7.15
N GLY A 41 19.50 3.68 6.88
CA GLY A 41 20.86 3.70 7.43
C GLY A 41 20.86 3.86 8.95
N ALA A 42 20.02 4.75 9.49
CA ALA A 42 19.84 4.95 10.91
C ALA A 42 19.23 3.71 11.60
N LEU A 43 18.19 3.12 10.98
CA LEU A 43 17.56 1.89 11.44
C LEU A 43 18.57 0.75 11.52
N LYS A 44 19.36 0.52 10.47
CA LYS A 44 20.44 -0.48 10.46
C LYS A 44 21.49 -0.24 11.55
N ALA A 45 21.80 1.03 11.82
CA ALA A 45 22.73 1.41 12.88
C ALA A 45 22.12 1.36 14.29
N ARG A 46 20.79 1.11 14.42
CA ARG A 46 20.04 1.18 15.68
C ARG A 46 20.16 2.55 16.36
N ASP A 47 20.31 3.59 15.59
CA ASP A 47 20.54 4.94 16.09
C ASP A 47 19.55 5.93 15.45
N PRO A 48 18.40 6.16 16.10
CA PRO A 48 17.36 7.06 15.56
C PRO A 48 17.82 8.52 15.46
N ALA A 49 18.87 8.92 16.20
CA ALA A 49 19.40 10.29 16.11
C ALA A 49 20.03 10.57 14.74
N ARG A 50 20.40 9.55 13.99
CA ARG A 50 20.94 9.68 12.64
C ARG A 50 19.86 9.85 11.57
N ALA A 51 18.58 9.55 11.87
CA ALA A 51 17.49 9.78 10.95
C ALA A 51 17.00 11.24 11.08
N PRO A 52 16.56 11.85 9.97
CA PRO A 52 16.12 13.25 9.97
C PRO A 52 14.70 13.41 10.54
N PHE A 53 14.43 12.89 11.74
CA PHE A 53 13.14 13.05 12.40
C PHE A 53 12.86 14.53 12.77
N ALA A 54 11.62 14.94 12.59
CA ALA A 54 11.11 16.15 13.21
C ALA A 54 10.95 15.93 14.73
N ARG A 55 11.04 17.00 15.52
CA ARG A 55 10.94 16.93 17.00
C ARG A 55 9.66 16.26 17.49
N ASN A 56 8.57 16.39 16.76
CA ASN A 56 7.25 15.84 17.08
C ASN A 56 6.82 14.77 16.07
N ALA A 57 7.78 14.04 15.51
CA ALA A 57 7.49 12.94 14.61
C ALA A 57 6.66 11.87 15.34
N VAL A 58 5.72 11.27 14.63
CA VAL A 58 4.96 10.11 15.10
C VAL A 58 5.50 8.88 14.43
N THR A 59 5.84 7.87 15.21
CA THR A 59 6.30 6.56 14.71
C THR A 59 5.37 5.45 15.15
N SER A 60 5.18 4.45 14.31
CA SER A 60 4.46 3.24 14.68
C SER A 60 5.09 2.00 14.08
N GLU A 61 5.00 0.89 14.81
CA GLU A 61 5.28 -0.46 14.31
C GLU A 61 4.05 -1.34 14.57
N ASN A 62 3.61 -2.07 13.54
CA ASN A 62 2.45 -2.96 13.61
C ASN A 62 1.24 -2.30 14.28
N ASN A 63 0.98 -1.04 13.91
CA ASN A 63 -0.09 -0.18 14.41
C ASN A 63 0.05 0.32 15.87
N VAL A 64 1.11 -0.01 16.57
CA VAL A 64 1.41 0.54 17.90
C VAL A 64 2.29 1.77 17.76
N VAL A 65 1.87 2.89 18.35
CA VAL A 65 2.72 4.09 18.41
C VAL A 65 3.86 3.84 19.40
N LEU A 66 5.09 4.00 18.94
CA LEU A 66 6.31 3.75 19.69
C LEU A 66 7.24 4.98 19.61
N GLU A 67 8.14 5.11 20.58
CA GLU A 67 9.25 6.04 20.44
C GLU A 67 10.21 5.58 19.33
N ALA A 68 10.83 6.52 18.62
CA ALA A 68 11.87 6.17 17.67
C ALA A 68 13.07 5.54 18.42
N GLY A 69 13.39 4.30 18.08
CA GLY A 69 14.39 3.50 18.78
C GLY A 69 13.83 2.22 19.41
N ASP A 70 12.51 2.16 19.59
CA ASP A 70 11.82 0.96 20.08
C ASP A 70 11.44 0.00 18.95
N GLY A 71 10.97 -1.19 19.31
CA GLY A 71 10.53 -2.24 18.39
C GLY A 71 11.66 -2.72 17.48
N LEU A 72 11.46 -2.74 16.17
CA LEU A 72 12.43 -3.16 15.17
C LEU A 72 13.80 -2.48 15.32
N TRP A 73 13.83 -1.22 15.76
CA TRP A 73 15.08 -0.49 15.99
C TRP A 73 15.99 -1.18 17.01
N GLY A 74 15.40 -1.84 18.03
CA GLY A 74 16.14 -2.56 19.06
C GLY A 74 16.68 -3.91 18.60
N THR A 75 16.04 -4.54 17.62
CA THR A 75 16.26 -5.96 17.27
C THR A 75 16.91 -6.17 15.91
N ILE A 76 16.86 -5.20 15.02
CA ILE A 76 17.40 -5.30 13.65
C ILE A 76 18.90 -5.62 13.66
N THR A 77 19.31 -6.56 12.82
CA THR A 77 20.72 -6.94 12.61
C THR A 77 21.18 -6.60 11.20
N ALA A 78 20.30 -6.66 10.21
CA ALA A 78 20.61 -6.30 8.82
C ALA A 78 19.35 -5.96 8.02
N LEU A 79 19.53 -5.24 6.91
CA LEU A 79 18.57 -5.18 5.82
C LEU A 79 18.89 -6.28 4.81
N GLY A 80 17.85 -6.91 4.26
CA GLY A 80 18.00 -7.94 3.23
C GLY A 80 18.21 -7.36 1.83
N GLY A 81 18.38 -8.25 0.85
CA GLY A 81 18.69 -7.87 -0.53
C GLY A 81 17.48 -7.46 -1.39
N TYR A 82 16.26 -7.48 -0.85
CA TYR A 82 15.07 -7.03 -1.57
C TYR A 82 14.72 -5.60 -1.18
N GLU A 83 14.53 -4.74 -2.17
CA GLU A 83 14.10 -3.36 -1.98
C GLU A 83 13.14 -2.96 -3.12
N LEU A 84 11.99 -2.44 -2.75
CA LEU A 84 11.07 -1.73 -3.61
C LEU A 84 10.89 -0.32 -3.06
N ARG A 85 11.28 0.70 -3.84
CA ARG A 85 11.25 2.12 -3.45
C ARG A 85 10.41 2.92 -4.42
N PHE A 86 9.60 3.81 -3.91
CA PHE A 86 8.79 4.72 -4.71
C PHE A 86 8.46 5.98 -3.93
N ALA A 87 8.37 7.10 -4.62
CA ALA A 87 8.23 8.41 -4.02
C ALA A 87 7.09 9.21 -4.63
N ASP A 88 6.41 9.96 -3.79
CA ASP A 88 5.34 10.89 -4.14
C ASP A 88 5.72 12.33 -3.73
N PRO A 89 6.43 13.09 -4.59
CA PRO A 89 6.80 14.46 -4.29
C PRO A 89 5.60 15.37 -4.04
N GLN A 90 4.45 15.10 -4.65
CA GLN A 90 3.25 15.91 -4.49
C GLN A 90 2.69 15.85 -3.07
N SER A 91 2.70 14.69 -2.44
CA SER A 91 2.26 14.51 -1.05
C SER A 91 3.40 14.61 -0.04
N GLY A 92 4.66 14.62 -0.50
CA GLY A 92 5.84 14.57 0.35
C GLY A 92 5.95 13.24 1.10
N GLN A 93 5.66 12.13 0.42
CA GLN A 93 5.71 10.79 1.02
C GLN A 93 6.58 9.85 0.21
N VAL A 94 7.18 8.87 0.88
CA VAL A 94 7.97 7.81 0.28
C VAL A 94 7.57 6.47 0.88
N GLY A 95 7.45 5.45 0.02
CA GLY A 95 7.13 4.08 0.36
C GLY A 95 8.31 3.15 0.13
N PHE A 96 8.37 2.12 0.94
CA PHE A 96 9.40 1.09 0.88
C PHE A 96 8.84 -0.29 1.23
N HIS A 97 9.26 -1.31 0.49
CA HIS A 97 9.14 -2.71 0.90
C HIS A 97 10.51 -3.35 0.90
N GLY A 98 10.78 -4.20 1.87
CA GLY A 98 12.07 -4.86 2.00
C GLY A 98 12.01 -6.11 2.85
N ILE A 99 13.21 -6.64 3.13
CA ILE A 99 13.45 -7.71 4.09
C ILE A 99 14.29 -7.14 5.22
N VAL A 100 13.93 -7.49 6.43
CA VAL A 100 14.70 -7.18 7.65
C VAL A 100 15.13 -8.46 8.34
N HIS A 101 16.35 -8.47 8.84
CA HIS A 101 16.87 -9.52 9.72
C HIS A 101 16.84 -8.99 11.16
N GLU A 102 16.25 -9.75 12.03
CA GLU A 102 16.33 -9.62 13.48
C GLU A 102 17.16 -10.82 14.00
N THR A 103 17.46 -10.94 15.27
CA THR A 103 18.41 -11.93 15.82
C THR A 103 18.30 -13.33 15.18
N ASP A 104 17.12 -13.92 15.16
CA ASP A 104 16.88 -15.27 14.60
C ASP A 104 15.77 -15.27 13.54
N THR A 105 15.31 -14.09 13.11
CA THR A 105 14.12 -13.98 12.28
C THR A 105 14.41 -13.14 11.06
N VAL A 106 13.89 -13.58 9.93
CA VAL A 106 13.90 -12.84 8.66
C VAL A 106 12.47 -12.55 8.29
N SER A 107 12.15 -11.27 8.09
CA SER A 107 10.78 -10.81 7.92
C SER A 107 10.63 -9.84 6.75
N PRO A 108 9.60 -9.99 5.92
CA PRO A 108 9.14 -8.90 5.07
C PRO A 108 8.71 -7.71 5.91
N PHE A 109 9.06 -6.51 5.48
CA PHE A 109 8.57 -5.30 6.11
C PHE A 109 8.26 -4.21 5.07
N ALA A 110 7.36 -3.33 5.44
CA ALA A 110 7.02 -2.16 4.65
C ALA A 110 7.09 -0.90 5.51
N VAL A 111 7.50 0.20 4.89
CA VAL A 111 7.63 1.50 5.55
C VAL A 111 6.95 2.56 4.71
N ARG A 112 6.21 3.45 5.37
CA ARG A 112 5.76 4.72 4.83
C ARG A 112 6.37 5.86 5.64
N LEU A 113 7.03 6.77 4.97
CA LEU A 113 7.50 8.01 5.59
C LEU A 113 6.75 9.20 5.01
N LYS A 114 6.32 10.10 5.87
CA LYS A 114 5.84 11.42 5.48
C LYS A 114 6.87 12.47 5.85
N VAL A 115 7.22 13.26 4.87
CA VAL A 115 8.31 14.23 4.96
C VAL A 115 7.75 15.63 4.81
N ARG A 116 8.23 16.55 5.63
CA ARG A 116 7.97 17.99 5.54
C ARG A 116 9.28 18.73 5.76
N ARG A 117 9.65 19.59 4.80
CA ARG A 117 10.91 20.37 4.85
C ARG A 117 12.13 19.48 5.12
N GLY A 118 12.22 18.33 4.41
CA GLY A 118 13.32 17.37 4.57
C GLY A 118 13.36 16.64 5.91
N ARG A 119 12.29 16.70 6.73
CA ARG A 119 12.19 16.02 8.02
C ARG A 119 11.05 15.03 8.02
N ILE A 120 11.28 13.85 8.61
CA ILE A 120 10.27 12.81 8.81
C ILE A 120 9.31 13.30 9.90
N VAL A 121 8.03 13.46 9.55
CA VAL A 121 6.96 13.81 10.50
C VAL A 121 6.10 12.61 10.87
N GLU A 122 6.06 11.59 10.02
CA GLU A 122 5.39 10.32 10.27
C GLU A 122 6.27 9.18 9.74
N ALA A 123 6.40 8.10 10.51
CA ALA A 123 6.99 6.85 10.06
C ALA A 123 6.08 5.68 10.49
N GLU A 124 5.51 5.00 9.54
CA GLU A 124 4.64 3.83 9.73
C GLU A 124 5.35 2.60 9.20
N THR A 125 5.54 1.61 10.05
CA THR A 125 6.22 0.36 9.73
C THR A 125 5.30 -0.82 10.01
N ILE A 126 5.22 -1.75 9.06
CA ILE A 126 4.62 -3.07 9.25
C ILE A 126 5.71 -4.11 9.07
N VAL A 127 5.87 -4.99 10.04
CA VAL A 127 6.83 -6.11 10.02
C VAL A 127 6.04 -7.41 10.15
N ALA A 128 6.16 -8.29 9.18
CA ALA A 128 5.48 -9.59 9.18
C ALA A 128 6.42 -10.68 9.69
N ARG A 129 6.46 -10.87 11.02
CA ARG A 129 7.33 -11.88 11.66
C ARG A 129 6.73 -13.27 11.56
N PRO A 130 7.48 -14.29 11.08
CA PRO A 130 6.97 -15.66 10.89
C PRO A 130 6.39 -16.33 12.13
N GLN A 131 6.87 -15.94 13.32
CA GLN A 131 6.45 -16.52 14.60
C GLN A 131 5.19 -15.86 15.18
N GLU A 132 4.73 -14.76 14.58
CA GLU A 132 3.53 -14.08 15.09
C GLU A 132 2.28 -14.91 14.81
N ALA A 133 1.50 -15.15 15.87
CA ALA A 133 0.28 -15.93 15.77
C ALA A 133 -0.75 -15.25 14.86
N GLY A 134 -1.21 -15.98 13.84
CA GLY A 134 -2.27 -15.52 12.92
C GLY A 134 -1.76 -14.87 11.65
N VAL A 135 -0.46 -14.71 11.46
CA VAL A 135 0.11 -14.40 10.13
C VAL A 135 0.09 -15.69 9.31
N PRO A 136 -0.73 -15.78 8.25
CA PRO A 136 -1.04 -17.06 7.60
C PRO A 136 0.13 -17.66 6.83
N PHE A 137 1.01 -16.81 6.33
CA PHE A 137 2.21 -17.20 5.59
C PHE A 137 3.22 -16.06 5.59
N VAL A 138 4.48 -16.41 5.65
CA VAL A 138 5.61 -15.47 5.51
C VAL A 138 6.72 -16.20 4.78
N THR A 139 7.36 -15.54 3.82
CA THR A 139 8.61 -16.04 3.26
C THR A 139 9.80 -15.26 3.78
N THR A 140 10.90 -15.96 3.98
CA THR A 140 12.18 -15.37 4.34
C THR A 140 13.03 -15.00 3.11
N THR A 141 12.60 -15.41 1.92
CA THR A 141 13.27 -15.13 0.65
C THR A 141 12.33 -14.40 -0.29
N LEU A 142 12.64 -13.12 -0.54
CA LEU A 142 11.96 -12.30 -1.53
C LEU A 142 12.87 -12.09 -2.72
N THR A 143 12.41 -12.50 -3.89
CA THR A 143 13.03 -12.14 -5.16
C THR A 143 12.43 -10.85 -5.70
N PRO A 144 13.23 -9.92 -6.24
CA PRO A 144 12.70 -8.76 -6.92
C PRO A 144 11.74 -9.18 -8.05
N LEU A 145 10.63 -8.46 -8.19
CA LEU A 145 9.73 -8.57 -9.32
C LEU A 145 10.06 -7.42 -10.29
N PRO A 146 10.61 -7.68 -11.48
CA PRO A 146 11.00 -6.63 -12.42
C PRO A 146 9.90 -5.62 -12.69
N VAL A 147 8.64 -6.10 -12.84
CA VAL A 147 7.46 -5.27 -13.10
C VAL A 147 7.27 -4.14 -12.08
N LEU A 148 7.60 -4.36 -10.82
CA LEU A 148 7.48 -3.34 -9.77
C LEU A 148 8.52 -2.23 -9.90
N ASN A 149 9.70 -2.53 -10.47
CA ASN A 149 10.78 -1.57 -10.62
C ASN A 149 10.76 -0.81 -11.96
N GLU A 150 9.93 -1.24 -12.90
CA GLU A 150 9.80 -0.61 -14.21
C GLU A 150 9.19 0.79 -14.12
N ILE A 151 9.79 1.74 -14.84
CA ILE A 151 9.15 3.02 -15.15
C ILE A 151 8.09 2.79 -16.20
N VAL A 152 6.85 3.23 -15.94
CA VAL A 152 5.75 3.09 -16.89
C VAL A 152 5.93 4.10 -18.03
N PRO A 153 5.91 3.65 -19.30
CA PRO A 153 5.96 4.55 -20.44
C PRO A 153 4.85 5.61 -20.35
N PRO A 154 5.09 6.88 -20.72
CA PRO A 154 4.11 7.96 -20.56
C PRO A 154 2.72 7.66 -21.14
N ALA A 155 2.64 6.95 -22.26
CA ALA A 155 1.38 6.58 -22.91
C ALA A 155 0.57 5.51 -22.14
N GLU A 156 1.21 4.77 -21.23
CA GLU A 156 0.61 3.69 -20.44
C GLU A 156 0.34 4.13 -18.99
N ARG A 157 0.75 5.34 -18.61
CA ARG A 157 0.56 5.87 -17.26
C ARG A 157 -0.91 6.14 -16.99
N SER A 158 -1.33 5.77 -15.80
CA SER A 158 -2.64 6.15 -15.27
C SER A 158 -2.53 7.49 -14.53
N THR A 159 -3.58 8.30 -14.61
CA THR A 159 -3.65 9.52 -13.81
C THR A 159 -3.72 9.16 -12.31
N ARG A 160 -3.27 10.08 -11.45
CA ARG A 160 -3.36 9.96 -10.00
C ARG A 160 -4.78 9.60 -9.53
N ALA A 161 -5.80 10.27 -10.06
CA ALA A 161 -7.20 9.99 -9.73
C ALA A 161 -7.59 8.55 -10.09
N ARG A 162 -7.17 8.07 -11.27
CA ARG A 162 -7.43 6.70 -11.69
C ARG A 162 -6.71 5.67 -10.83
N MET A 163 -5.48 5.93 -10.40
CA MET A 163 -4.75 5.06 -9.50
C MET A 163 -5.46 4.94 -8.14
N ILE A 164 -5.95 6.06 -7.60
CA ILE A 164 -6.73 6.09 -6.35
C ILE A 164 -8.01 5.25 -6.50
N GLU A 165 -8.76 5.46 -7.58
CA GLU A 165 -9.99 4.72 -7.86
C GLU A 165 -9.74 3.21 -7.91
N LEU A 166 -8.69 2.78 -8.58
CA LEU A 166 -8.34 1.36 -8.69
C LEU A 166 -7.95 0.73 -7.35
N ALA A 167 -7.16 1.43 -6.54
CA ALA A 167 -6.75 0.94 -5.23
C ALA A 167 -7.93 0.87 -4.23
N ASP A 168 -8.78 1.91 -4.18
CA ASP A 168 -9.98 1.88 -3.33
C ASP A 168 -11.00 0.86 -3.83
N GLY A 169 -11.15 0.74 -5.15
CA GLY A 169 -11.98 -0.29 -5.78
C GLY A 169 -11.51 -1.72 -5.46
N TYR A 170 -10.20 -1.94 -5.35
CA TYR A 170 -9.64 -3.22 -4.90
C TYR A 170 -10.09 -3.55 -3.46
N PHE A 171 -9.98 -2.60 -2.55
CA PHE A 171 -10.46 -2.78 -1.18
C PHE A 171 -11.98 -2.99 -1.10
N SER A 172 -12.75 -2.33 -1.96
CA SER A 172 -14.19 -2.54 -2.06
C SER A 172 -14.53 -3.94 -2.59
N THR A 173 -13.78 -4.42 -3.59
CA THR A 173 -13.88 -5.79 -4.12
C THR A 173 -13.59 -6.81 -3.04
N LEU A 174 -12.54 -6.60 -2.24
CA LEU A 174 -12.16 -7.49 -1.16
C LEU A 174 -13.21 -7.50 -0.03
N GLN A 175 -13.72 -6.33 0.37
CA GLN A 175 -14.70 -6.21 1.44
C GLN A 175 -16.06 -6.84 1.10
N LEU A 176 -16.59 -6.56 -0.08
CA LEU A 176 -17.91 -7.05 -0.49
C LEU A 176 -17.87 -8.51 -0.89
N ASN A 177 -16.83 -8.90 -1.59
CA ASN A 177 -16.50 -10.27 -2.02
C ASN A 177 -17.71 -11.12 -2.47
N ASP A 178 -18.60 -10.48 -3.23
CA ASP A 178 -19.82 -11.06 -3.78
C ASP A 178 -19.66 -11.58 -5.23
N GLY A 179 -18.41 -11.52 -5.74
CA GLY A 179 -18.07 -11.84 -7.11
C GLY A 179 -18.01 -10.63 -8.05
N THR A 180 -18.47 -9.46 -7.60
CA THR A 180 -18.38 -8.19 -8.35
C THR A 180 -16.97 -7.60 -8.22
N LEU A 181 -16.43 -7.15 -9.33
CA LEU A 181 -15.14 -6.44 -9.35
C LEU A 181 -15.37 -4.93 -9.38
N TYR A 182 -14.98 -4.24 -8.31
CA TYR A 182 -15.03 -2.77 -8.21
C TYR A 182 -13.73 -2.11 -8.69
N THR A 183 -12.80 -2.91 -9.19
CA THR A 183 -11.52 -2.49 -9.77
C THR A 183 -11.26 -3.22 -11.08
N GLN A 184 -10.17 -2.90 -11.75
CA GLN A 184 -9.77 -3.57 -12.98
C GLN A 184 -8.39 -4.19 -12.83
N PHE A 185 -8.28 -5.46 -13.19
CA PHE A 185 -7.04 -6.21 -13.17
C PHE A 185 -6.53 -6.42 -14.61
N ASP A 186 -5.21 -6.43 -14.78
CA ASP A 186 -4.58 -7.03 -15.94
C ASP A 186 -4.78 -8.55 -15.91
N GLU A 187 -4.83 -9.20 -17.06
CA GLU A 187 -5.02 -10.64 -17.16
C GLU A 187 -3.86 -11.41 -16.50
N ARG A 188 -2.66 -10.82 -16.46
CA ARG A 188 -1.46 -11.39 -15.85
C ARG A 188 -1.27 -10.96 -14.40
N CYS A 189 -2.28 -10.33 -13.80
CA CYS A 189 -2.18 -9.82 -12.44
C CYS A 189 -1.78 -10.90 -11.46
N ASN A 190 -0.73 -10.61 -10.66
CA ASN A 190 -0.32 -11.43 -9.54
C ASN A 190 -0.45 -10.68 -8.22
N ARG A 191 -0.65 -11.43 -7.13
CA ARG A 191 -0.57 -10.92 -5.77
C ARG A 191 0.53 -11.64 -5.02
N ARG A 192 1.31 -10.85 -4.29
CA ARG A 192 2.30 -11.33 -3.34
C ARG A 192 1.99 -10.74 -1.97
N GLU A 193 1.81 -11.59 -1.00
CA GLU A 193 1.37 -11.28 0.35
C GLU A 193 2.39 -11.82 1.34
N ASN A 194 3.02 -10.96 2.14
CA ASN A 194 4.15 -11.29 3.00
C ASN A 194 5.25 -12.10 2.27
N GLY A 195 5.50 -11.72 1.00
CA GLY A 195 6.46 -12.39 0.14
C GLY A 195 5.96 -13.65 -0.56
N TYR A 196 4.80 -14.19 -0.20
CA TYR A 196 4.19 -15.34 -0.85
C TYR A 196 3.33 -14.94 -2.04
N GLN A 197 3.55 -15.55 -3.20
CA GLN A 197 2.63 -15.39 -4.32
C GLN A 197 1.36 -16.22 -4.05
N THR A 198 0.20 -15.56 -4.05
CA THR A 198 -1.10 -16.15 -3.71
C THR A 198 -2.03 -16.33 -4.91
N THR A 199 -1.53 -16.05 -6.12
CA THR A 199 -2.23 -16.19 -7.40
C THR A 199 -1.35 -16.90 -8.43
N ASN A 200 -1.96 -17.45 -9.49
CA ASN A 200 -1.27 -18.06 -10.64
C ASN A 200 -0.16 -19.04 -10.24
N ARG A 201 -0.33 -19.79 -9.17
CA ARG A 201 0.65 -20.78 -8.71
C ARG A 201 0.56 -22.05 -9.53
N THR A 202 1.72 -22.61 -9.83
CA THR A 202 1.84 -23.86 -10.59
C THR A 202 2.21 -25.07 -9.73
N ASP A 203 2.64 -24.83 -8.47
CA ASP A 203 2.99 -25.90 -7.54
C ASP A 203 1.73 -26.56 -6.93
N GLU A 204 1.86 -27.84 -6.56
CA GLU A 204 0.75 -28.64 -6.04
C GLU A 204 0.47 -28.42 -4.54
N ASN A 205 1.36 -27.71 -3.83
CA ASN A 205 1.33 -27.58 -2.38
C ASN A 205 0.24 -26.64 -1.85
N PHE A 206 -0.48 -25.94 -2.75
CA PHE A 206 -1.52 -24.99 -2.41
C PHE A 206 -2.85 -25.37 -3.04
N GLY A 207 -3.93 -25.03 -2.35
CA GLY A 207 -5.28 -25.33 -2.82
C GLY A 207 -5.56 -24.78 -4.23
N PRO A 208 -6.54 -25.35 -4.93
CA PRO A 208 -6.83 -25.05 -6.34
C PRO A 208 -7.16 -23.59 -6.59
N THR A 209 -7.60 -22.83 -5.58
CA THR A 209 -7.90 -21.41 -5.69
C THR A 209 -6.66 -20.54 -5.89
N MET A 210 -5.49 -20.97 -5.43
CA MET A 210 -4.24 -20.22 -5.64
C MET A 210 -3.66 -20.39 -7.05
N LYS A 211 -4.21 -21.29 -7.87
CA LYS A 211 -3.87 -21.41 -9.29
C LYS A 211 -4.55 -20.32 -10.15
N LEU A 212 -5.52 -19.63 -9.59
CA LEU A 212 -6.29 -18.59 -10.26
C LEU A 212 -5.58 -17.24 -10.22
N GLY A 213 -5.88 -16.38 -11.21
CA GLY A 213 -5.44 -14.98 -11.24
C GLY A 213 -6.22 -14.09 -10.27
N CYS A 214 -5.80 -12.80 -10.17
CA CYS A 214 -6.41 -11.86 -9.24
C CYS A 214 -7.94 -11.74 -9.42
N ALA A 215 -8.39 -11.48 -10.65
CA ALA A 215 -9.81 -11.29 -10.95
C ALA A 215 -10.63 -12.55 -10.67
N GLU A 216 -10.11 -13.73 -11.00
CA GLU A 216 -10.82 -14.99 -10.85
C GLU A 216 -11.04 -15.36 -9.39
N GLN A 217 -10.04 -15.16 -8.52
CA GLN A 217 -10.20 -15.40 -7.08
C GLN A 217 -11.30 -14.51 -6.47
N PHE A 218 -11.36 -13.23 -6.86
CA PHE A 218 -12.41 -12.33 -6.38
C PHE A 218 -13.80 -12.69 -6.91
N ARG A 219 -13.91 -13.09 -8.19
CA ARG A 219 -15.17 -13.56 -8.76
C ARG A 219 -15.71 -14.81 -8.08
N LEU A 220 -14.82 -15.63 -7.51
CA LEU A 220 -15.25 -16.79 -6.71
C LEU A 220 -15.87 -16.41 -5.36
N GLY A 221 -15.65 -15.20 -4.86
CA GLY A 221 -16.02 -14.82 -3.50
C GLY A 221 -15.18 -15.54 -2.45
N LEU A 222 -13.88 -15.74 -2.72
CA LEU A 222 -12.97 -16.50 -1.87
C LEU A 222 -12.75 -15.84 -0.48
N TYR A 223 -12.89 -14.52 -0.40
CA TYR A 223 -12.58 -13.71 0.79
C TYR A 223 -13.83 -13.28 1.57
N ARG A 224 -14.94 -14.00 1.50
CA ARG A 224 -16.20 -13.68 2.22
C ARG A 224 -16.08 -13.65 3.73
N TYR A 225 -15.00 -14.17 4.28
CA TYR A 225 -14.71 -14.10 5.71
C TYR A 225 -14.21 -12.73 6.17
N ASP A 226 -13.94 -11.82 5.26
CA ASP A 226 -13.59 -10.43 5.57
C ASP A 226 -14.86 -9.68 5.93
N ASP A 227 -14.97 -9.21 7.19
CA ASP A 227 -16.19 -8.51 7.63
C ASP A 227 -16.23 -7.08 7.12
N ARG A 228 -15.08 -6.42 7.08
CA ARG A 228 -14.95 -5.04 6.61
C ARG A 228 -13.49 -4.67 6.33
N LEU A 229 -13.33 -3.69 5.46
CA LEU A 229 -12.09 -2.94 5.28
C LEU A 229 -12.31 -1.51 5.77
N ARG A 230 -11.65 -1.15 6.84
CA ARG A 230 -11.78 0.16 7.50
C ARG A 230 -10.48 0.93 7.54
N ALA A 231 -10.57 2.23 7.89
CA ALA A 231 -9.42 3.13 7.99
C ALA A 231 -8.55 3.12 6.73
N ARG A 232 -9.18 3.00 5.56
CA ARG A 232 -8.51 3.03 4.26
C ARG A 232 -7.82 4.37 4.06
N ARG A 233 -6.56 4.33 3.68
CA ARG A 233 -5.75 5.51 3.39
C ARG A 233 -4.96 5.25 2.11
N ILE A 234 -4.95 6.22 1.22
CA ILE A 234 -4.09 6.22 0.04
C ILE A 234 -2.92 7.14 0.37
N GLU A 235 -1.74 6.58 0.44
CA GLU A 235 -0.61 7.26 1.06
C GLU A 235 0.43 7.76 0.06
N VAL A 236 1.02 6.88 -0.73
CA VAL A 236 2.11 7.22 -1.65
C VAL A 236 1.68 6.91 -3.06
N ILE A 237 1.77 7.88 -3.97
CA ILE A 237 1.39 7.70 -5.39
C ILE A 237 2.55 8.13 -6.28
N ASP A 238 3.24 7.15 -6.84
CA ASP A 238 4.32 7.34 -7.81
C ASP A 238 3.77 7.11 -9.22
N GLU A 239 3.29 8.18 -9.86
CA GLU A 239 2.68 8.10 -11.20
C GLU A 239 3.68 7.68 -12.27
N GLU A 240 4.97 7.96 -12.08
CA GLU A 240 6.03 7.60 -13.03
C GLU A 240 6.27 6.08 -13.03
N ARG A 241 6.29 5.48 -11.86
CA ARG A 241 6.43 4.03 -11.70
C ARG A 241 5.08 3.29 -11.74
N GLY A 242 3.96 4.01 -11.76
CA GLY A 242 2.62 3.43 -11.63
C GLY A 242 2.45 2.68 -10.31
N LEU A 243 3.09 3.12 -9.24
CA LEU A 243 3.01 2.50 -7.92
C LEU A 243 2.15 3.34 -6.98
N ILE A 244 1.25 2.68 -6.27
CA ILE A 244 0.40 3.31 -5.27
C ILE A 244 0.37 2.45 -4.01
N MET A 245 0.72 3.04 -2.86
CA MET A 245 0.62 2.38 -1.56
C MET A 245 -0.65 2.83 -0.85
N ALA A 246 -1.39 1.84 -0.39
CA ALA A 246 -2.56 2.03 0.46
C ALA A 246 -2.36 1.33 1.81
N ALA A 247 -2.99 1.87 2.83
CA ALA A 247 -3.04 1.30 4.17
C ALA A 247 -4.49 1.02 4.56
N GLY A 248 -4.69 0.04 5.39
CA GLY A 248 -6.03 -0.32 5.86
C GLY A 248 -6.02 -1.42 6.90
N PHE A 249 -7.23 -1.75 7.34
CA PHE A 249 -7.47 -2.83 8.28
C PHE A 249 -8.53 -3.77 7.70
N ILE A 250 -8.20 -5.05 7.67
CA ILE A 250 -9.14 -6.11 7.29
C ILE A 250 -9.59 -6.81 8.56
N ASP A 251 -10.84 -6.61 8.93
CA ASP A 251 -11.42 -7.21 10.12
C ASP A 251 -11.99 -8.60 9.81
N HIS A 252 -11.69 -9.56 10.66
CA HIS A 252 -12.22 -10.92 10.62
C HIS A 252 -12.89 -11.23 11.94
N ALA A 253 -14.21 -11.31 11.97
CA ALA A 253 -14.95 -11.64 13.19
C ALA A 253 -14.81 -13.10 13.61
N GLY A 254 -14.24 -13.95 12.78
CA GLY A 254 -14.07 -15.38 13.03
C GLY A 254 -15.38 -16.19 12.99
N ARG A 255 -16.45 -15.62 12.43
CA ARG A 255 -17.78 -16.25 12.40
C ARG A 255 -17.99 -17.15 11.20
N LEU A 256 -17.47 -16.73 10.03
CA LEU A 256 -17.65 -17.44 8.78
C LEU A 256 -16.46 -18.36 8.52
N THR A 257 -16.58 -19.60 8.96
CA THR A 257 -15.55 -20.62 8.79
C THR A 257 -15.83 -21.57 7.63
N ARG A 258 -17.12 -21.68 7.23
CA ARG A 258 -17.56 -22.49 6.10
C ARG A 258 -18.51 -21.68 5.22
N TYR A 259 -18.25 -21.64 3.93
CA TYR A 259 -19.05 -20.91 2.96
C TYR A 259 -18.91 -21.51 1.57
N ARG A 260 -19.88 -21.19 0.71
CA ARG A 260 -19.92 -21.66 -0.68
C ARG A 260 -19.38 -20.57 -1.62
N LEU A 261 -18.46 -20.97 -2.49
CA LEU A 261 -17.99 -20.12 -3.58
C LEU A 261 -19.06 -19.94 -4.66
N SER A 262 -18.85 -18.97 -5.55
CA SER A 262 -19.79 -18.70 -6.67
C SER A 262 -19.91 -19.88 -7.66
N ASP A 263 -18.90 -20.74 -7.75
CA ASP A 263 -18.90 -21.96 -8.57
C ASP A 263 -19.50 -23.20 -7.87
N GLY A 264 -20.07 -23.01 -6.67
CA GLY A 264 -20.73 -24.06 -5.90
C GLY A 264 -19.86 -24.87 -4.96
N ARG A 265 -18.52 -24.74 -5.03
CA ARG A 265 -17.61 -25.42 -4.10
C ARG A 265 -17.75 -24.89 -2.69
N GLU A 266 -17.62 -25.76 -1.72
CA GLU A 266 -17.56 -25.37 -0.31
C GLU A 266 -16.10 -25.18 0.13
N VAL A 267 -15.88 -24.13 0.90
CA VAL A 267 -14.59 -23.81 1.52
C VAL A 267 -14.77 -23.85 3.03
N GLU A 268 -13.83 -24.47 3.71
CA GLU A 268 -13.68 -24.41 5.16
C GLU A 268 -12.36 -23.75 5.50
N SER A 269 -12.41 -22.62 6.22
CA SER A 269 -11.23 -21.94 6.71
C SER A 269 -10.92 -22.39 8.13
N THR A 270 -9.69 -22.83 8.37
CA THR A 270 -9.21 -23.19 9.69
C THR A 270 -8.47 -22.06 10.39
N ILE A 271 -7.99 -21.07 9.64
CA ILE A 271 -7.16 -19.96 10.14
C ILE A 271 -7.97 -18.77 10.65
N PHE A 272 -9.23 -18.61 10.20
CA PHE A 272 -10.08 -17.47 10.54
C PHE A 272 -11.14 -17.79 11.60
N ARG A 273 -10.83 -18.67 12.56
CA ARG A 273 -11.78 -19.13 13.59
C ARG A 273 -11.87 -18.25 14.83
N ARG A 274 -11.06 -17.21 14.92
CA ARG A 274 -11.06 -16.26 16.04
C ARG A 274 -11.10 -14.83 15.53
N PRO A 275 -11.70 -13.89 16.28
CA PRO A 275 -11.68 -12.50 15.90
C PRO A 275 -10.24 -11.95 15.87
N HIS A 276 -9.88 -11.29 14.79
CA HIS A 276 -8.61 -10.59 14.62
C HIS A 276 -8.75 -9.53 13.52
N THR A 277 -7.74 -8.72 13.34
CA THR A 277 -7.65 -7.72 12.28
C THR A 277 -6.27 -7.83 11.65
N TYR A 278 -6.19 -7.80 10.31
CA TYR A 278 -4.93 -7.52 9.65
C TYR A 278 -4.75 -6.02 9.50
N CYS A 279 -3.60 -5.49 9.93
CA CYS A 279 -3.14 -4.17 9.53
C CYS A 279 -2.10 -4.32 8.42
N LEU A 280 -2.19 -3.48 7.38
CA LEU A 280 -1.44 -3.66 6.16
C LEU A 280 -0.93 -2.35 5.55
N LEU A 281 0.21 -2.48 4.86
CA LEU A 281 0.66 -1.60 3.80
C LEU A 281 0.71 -2.41 2.50
N GLU A 282 -0.08 -2.01 1.52
CA GLU A 282 -0.27 -2.75 0.27
C GLU A 282 0.02 -1.84 -0.91
N THR A 283 0.86 -2.31 -1.82
CA THR A 283 1.29 -1.56 -2.99
C THR A 283 0.78 -2.22 -4.26
N PHE A 284 0.20 -1.40 -5.13
CA PHE A 284 -0.33 -1.81 -6.41
C PHE A 284 0.54 -1.26 -7.54
N LYS A 285 0.92 -2.11 -8.49
CA LYS A 285 1.45 -1.70 -9.79
C LYS A 285 0.29 -1.51 -10.73
N ILE A 286 0.20 -0.32 -11.30
CA ILE A 286 -0.88 0.08 -12.22
C ILE A 286 -0.28 0.51 -13.55
N ARG A 287 -0.78 -0.08 -14.63
CA ARG A 287 -0.43 0.23 -16.00
C ARG A 287 -1.69 0.17 -16.86
N ASN A 288 -1.86 1.07 -17.82
CA ASN A 288 -3.03 1.10 -18.71
C ASN A 288 -4.39 1.07 -17.98
N GLY A 289 -4.48 1.72 -16.80
CA GLY A 289 -5.71 1.74 -16.01
C GLY A 289 -6.09 0.40 -15.37
N ARG A 290 -5.14 -0.54 -15.20
CA ARG A 290 -5.35 -1.87 -14.62
C ARG A 290 -4.29 -2.19 -13.58
N ILE A 291 -4.66 -2.98 -12.57
CA ILE A 291 -3.74 -3.51 -11.57
C ILE A 291 -3.00 -4.70 -12.19
N GLU A 292 -1.68 -4.59 -12.30
CA GLU A 292 -0.79 -5.58 -12.89
C GLU A 292 -0.10 -6.46 -11.82
N GLN A 293 0.17 -5.87 -10.65
CA GLN A 293 0.80 -6.58 -9.54
C GLN A 293 0.34 -5.97 -8.21
N VAL A 294 0.19 -6.82 -7.21
CA VAL A 294 -0.05 -6.42 -5.82
C VAL A 294 1.06 -6.96 -4.94
N GLU A 295 1.55 -6.14 -4.01
CA GLU A 295 2.51 -6.53 -2.98
C GLU A 295 2.06 -5.99 -1.64
N ALA A 296 1.73 -6.88 -0.71
CA ALA A 296 1.26 -6.55 0.62
C ALA A 296 2.23 -7.03 1.69
N VAL A 297 2.44 -6.20 2.71
CA VAL A 297 2.98 -6.62 4.00
C VAL A 297 1.92 -6.34 5.05
N PHE A 298 1.54 -7.37 5.79
CA PHE A 298 0.51 -7.27 6.82
C PHE A 298 0.82 -8.18 8.00
N THR A 299 0.31 -7.80 9.15
CA THR A 299 0.37 -8.61 10.38
C THR A 299 -0.97 -8.60 11.10
N THR A 300 -1.13 -9.53 12.04
CA THR A 300 -2.32 -9.65 12.86
C THR A 300 -2.25 -8.72 14.07
N VAL A 301 -3.32 -7.97 14.30
CA VAL A 301 -3.52 -7.13 15.48
C VAL A 301 -4.86 -7.49 16.14
N PRO A 302 -5.12 -7.05 17.38
CA PRO A 302 -6.41 -7.26 18.04
C PRO A 302 -7.59 -6.79 17.19
N TYR A 303 -8.68 -7.56 17.24
CA TYR A 303 -9.90 -7.26 16.49
C TYR A 303 -10.41 -5.85 16.79
N HIS A 304 -10.68 -5.08 15.72
CA HIS A 304 -11.08 -3.67 15.79
C HIS A 304 -10.04 -2.71 16.39
N MET A 305 -8.76 -3.08 16.45
CA MET A 305 -7.71 -2.17 16.89
C MET A 305 -7.81 -0.82 16.15
N PRO A 306 -7.85 0.33 16.86
CA PRO A 306 -7.94 1.63 16.21
C PRO A 306 -6.64 1.98 15.46
N SER A 307 -6.75 2.74 14.37
CA SER A 307 -5.58 3.27 13.67
C SER A 307 -5.09 4.57 14.31
N PRO A 308 -3.81 4.72 14.60
CA PRO A 308 -3.26 5.99 15.08
C PRO A 308 -3.22 7.07 13.98
N TRP A 309 -3.37 6.66 12.72
CA TRP A 309 -3.23 7.51 11.54
C TRP A 309 -4.56 8.13 11.06
N VAL A 310 -5.68 7.69 11.59
CA VAL A 310 -7.01 8.24 11.25
C VAL A 310 -7.48 9.16 12.37
N ARG A 311 -7.63 10.44 12.05
CA ARG A 311 -8.15 11.43 13.02
C ARG A 311 -9.59 11.05 13.41
N GLY A 312 -9.83 10.89 14.70
CA GLY A 312 -11.15 10.57 15.28
C GLY A 312 -11.38 9.13 15.72
N ALA A 313 -10.45 8.22 15.46
CA ALA A 313 -10.57 6.81 15.85
C ALA A 313 -9.95 6.53 17.24
N GLY A 314 -10.19 7.36 18.27
CA GLY A 314 -9.73 6.96 19.59
C GLY A 314 -9.31 8.01 20.59
N ARG A 315 -9.96 9.19 20.57
CA ARG A 315 -9.98 10.05 21.76
C ARG A 315 -11.43 10.19 22.24
N ARG A 316 -11.88 9.26 22.99
CA ARG A 316 -12.96 9.40 23.96
C ARG A 316 -12.43 8.99 25.31
#